data_040ca51aa03337e990a5e94a6b939fdd
#
_entry.id   040ca51aa03337e990a5e94a6b939fdd
#
_cell.length_a   1.000
_cell.length_b   1.000
_cell.length_c   1.000
_cell.angle_alpha   90.00
_cell.angle_beta   90.00
_cell.angle_gamma   90.00
#
_symmetry.space_group_name_H-M   'P 1'
#
loop_
_entity.id
_entity.type
_entity.pdbx_description
1 polymer ?
#
loop_
_entity_poly.entity_id
_entity_poly.type
_entity_poly.pdbx_seq_one_letter_code
_entity_poly.pdbx_strand_id
1 'polypeptide(L)'
;MAGNSFGTLFRFTSWGESHGPAIGCVVDGTPPRLPLSEADIQVWMEKRRPGQSRFVTQRQEPDTVRILSGVFEGVTTGTPIALHIDNVDQRSRDYSEIKDKFRPSHADYTYLKKYGVRDYRGGGRQSARETAVRVAAGAIARKILGDAVSIRGAVVQLGTQKIDRSKWDWDATADNPFWCPDRQAAQGWEGYLDDVRKRGSSCGAVIEVVASGIPVGLGDPVYDKLDADLAKALMSINAVKGVEIGDGFATAAMSGEDNADEMRMKDGQPAFLSNHAGGILGGISTGQDIVCRLVVKPTSSILAPVRSIDRFGNEVELRTKGRHDPCVGIRATPVAEAMMSCVLADHLLRHRAQCG
;
A
#
# COMPACT_ATOMS: atom_id res chain seq x y z
N MET A 1 19.99 8.79 8.54
CA MET A 1 18.70 9.46 8.70
C MET A 1 17.65 8.45 9.17
N ALA A 2 16.67 8.90 9.97
CA ALA A 2 15.58 8.03 10.39
C ALA A 2 14.64 7.76 9.19
N GLY A 3 14.14 6.51 9.05
CA GLY A 3 13.34 6.06 7.90
C GLY A 3 11.85 6.43 7.99
N ASN A 4 11.52 7.68 8.35
CA ASN A 4 10.13 8.16 8.45
C ASN A 4 9.72 9.11 7.32
N SER A 5 10.64 9.41 6.40
CA SER A 5 10.40 10.22 5.20
C SER A 5 10.54 9.36 3.95
N PHE A 6 9.69 9.60 2.96
CA PHE A 6 9.68 8.92 1.68
C PHE A 6 9.58 9.95 0.54
N GLY A 7 10.24 9.69 -0.60
CA GLY A 7 10.31 10.56 -1.78
C GLY A 7 11.49 11.51 -1.77
N THR A 8 11.72 12.17 -2.88
CA THR A 8 12.83 13.11 -3.14
C THR A 8 12.29 14.53 -3.30
N LEU A 9 11.61 14.86 -4.38
CA LEU A 9 10.94 16.15 -4.60
C LEU A 9 9.52 16.13 -4.03
N PHE A 10 8.67 15.19 -4.45
CA PHE A 10 7.44 14.91 -3.74
C PHE A 10 7.77 14.02 -2.54
N ARG A 11 7.83 14.61 -1.39
CA ARG A 11 8.29 13.93 -0.16
C ARG A 11 7.28 14.07 0.96
N PHE A 12 7.09 13.00 1.73
CA PHE A 12 6.29 13.10 2.95
C PHE A 12 7.00 12.46 4.14
N THR A 13 6.81 13.05 5.31
CA THR A 13 7.27 12.52 6.61
C THR A 13 6.06 12.19 7.44
N SER A 14 5.91 10.91 7.83
CA SER A 14 4.77 10.43 8.61
C SER A 14 5.12 10.30 10.10
N TRP A 15 4.14 10.53 10.98
CA TRP A 15 4.27 10.51 12.43
C TRP A 15 3.04 9.90 13.12
N GLY A 16 3.16 9.60 14.41
CA GLY A 16 2.09 9.12 15.27
C GLY A 16 2.04 7.59 15.39
N GLU A 17 1.41 7.11 16.43
CA GLU A 17 1.24 5.70 16.80
C GLU A 17 -0.22 5.28 16.75
N SER A 18 -0.45 3.97 16.56
CA SER A 18 -1.78 3.37 16.41
C SER A 18 -2.74 3.67 17.57
N HIS A 19 -2.22 3.83 18.79
CA HIS A 19 -2.99 4.10 20.01
C HIS A 19 -2.51 5.40 20.69
N GLY A 20 -1.79 6.25 19.96
CA GLY A 20 -1.57 7.65 20.29
C GLY A 20 -2.81 8.51 20.00
N PRO A 21 -2.80 9.81 20.32
CA PRO A 21 -3.95 10.70 20.11
C PRO A 21 -4.30 10.86 18.62
N ALA A 22 -3.29 10.87 17.76
CA ALA A 22 -3.43 11.09 16.33
C ALA A 22 -2.29 10.45 15.54
N ILE A 23 -2.48 10.38 14.23
CA ILE A 23 -1.45 10.13 13.23
C ILE A 23 -1.50 11.25 12.19
N GLY A 24 -0.42 11.47 11.47
CA GLY A 24 -0.40 12.48 10.40
C GLY A 24 0.86 12.39 9.55
N CYS A 25 0.93 13.27 8.57
CA CYS A 25 2.14 13.48 7.79
C CYS A 25 2.28 14.95 7.39
N VAL A 26 3.51 15.31 7.05
CA VAL A 26 3.81 16.56 6.35
C VAL A 26 4.25 16.18 4.94
N VAL A 27 3.53 16.70 3.95
CA VAL A 27 3.84 16.53 2.53
C VAL A 27 4.54 17.77 2.03
N ASP A 28 5.69 17.61 1.42
CA ASP A 28 6.51 18.68 0.86
C ASP A 28 6.74 18.46 -0.64
N GLY A 29 7.04 19.54 -1.38
CA GLY A 29 7.28 19.51 -2.83
C GLY A 29 6.00 19.45 -3.69
N THR A 30 4.83 19.73 -3.11
CA THR A 30 3.60 19.89 -3.90
C THR A 30 3.64 21.21 -4.68
N PRO A 31 3.48 21.22 -6.01
CA PRO A 31 3.42 22.45 -6.79
C PRO A 31 2.31 23.40 -6.30
N PRO A 32 2.50 24.73 -6.36
CA PRO A 32 1.46 25.69 -5.99
C PRO A 32 0.29 25.69 -6.98
N ARG A 33 -0.86 26.22 -6.54
CA ARG A 33 -2.08 26.45 -7.33
C ARG A 33 -2.80 25.19 -7.80
N LEU A 34 -2.53 24.03 -7.22
CA LEU A 34 -3.35 22.82 -7.41
C LEU A 34 -4.61 22.94 -6.54
N PRO A 35 -5.81 22.74 -7.09
CA PRO A 35 -7.03 22.66 -6.29
C PRO A 35 -6.93 21.51 -5.28
N LEU A 36 -7.10 21.79 -3.99
CA LEU A 36 -7.02 20.80 -2.92
C LEU A 36 -7.89 21.17 -1.75
N SER A 37 -8.71 20.22 -1.31
CA SER A 37 -9.53 20.25 -0.12
C SER A 37 -9.45 18.94 0.65
N GLU A 38 -9.95 18.90 1.88
CA GLU A 38 -10.10 17.66 2.64
C GLU A 38 -10.98 16.64 1.90
N ALA A 39 -12.00 17.08 1.17
CA ALA A 39 -12.89 16.20 0.39
C ALA A 39 -12.13 15.45 -0.71
N ASP A 40 -11.17 16.10 -1.37
CA ASP A 40 -10.32 15.46 -2.40
C ASP A 40 -9.47 14.32 -1.82
N ILE A 41 -9.09 14.42 -0.56
CA ILE A 41 -8.31 13.38 0.14
C ILE A 41 -9.24 12.32 0.71
N GLN A 42 -10.38 12.73 1.28
CA GLN A 42 -11.29 11.85 2.00
C GLN A 42 -11.85 10.73 1.12
N VAL A 43 -12.12 10.98 -0.14
CA VAL A 43 -12.60 9.95 -1.09
C VAL A 43 -11.65 8.75 -1.20
N TRP A 44 -10.34 8.97 -1.07
CA TRP A 44 -9.34 7.91 -1.06
C TRP A 44 -9.20 7.25 0.32
N MET A 45 -9.35 8.04 1.38
CA MET A 45 -9.36 7.54 2.76
C MET A 45 -10.51 6.56 2.99
N GLU A 46 -11.70 6.85 2.43
CA GLU A 46 -12.86 5.97 2.49
C GLU A 46 -12.58 4.57 1.93
N LYS A 47 -11.81 4.45 0.85
CA LYS A 47 -11.42 3.15 0.27
C LYS A 47 -10.58 2.30 1.22
N ARG A 48 -9.80 2.93 2.11
CA ARG A 48 -8.85 2.25 3.01
C ARG A 48 -9.42 2.05 4.41
N ARG A 49 -10.35 2.85 4.88
CA ARG A 49 -10.78 2.86 6.28
C ARG A 49 -11.17 1.48 6.80
N PRO A 50 -11.05 1.20 8.11
CA PRO A 50 -11.51 -0.05 8.72
C PRO A 50 -13.05 -0.11 8.79
N GLY A 51 -13.61 -1.32 9.00
CA GLY A 51 -15.04 -1.49 9.23
C GLY A 51 -15.93 -1.47 7.98
N GLN A 52 -15.36 -1.50 6.76
CA GLN A 52 -16.13 -1.45 5.51
C GLN A 52 -16.92 -2.73 5.21
N SER A 53 -16.47 -3.86 5.72
CA SER A 53 -17.14 -5.15 5.51
C SER A 53 -16.91 -6.09 6.70
N ARG A 54 -17.67 -7.18 6.74
CA ARG A 54 -17.46 -8.25 7.72
C ARG A 54 -16.11 -8.97 7.57
N PHE A 55 -15.42 -8.78 6.45
CA PHE A 55 -14.15 -9.44 6.11
C PHE A 55 -12.91 -8.64 6.51
N VAL A 56 -13.09 -7.45 7.06
CA VAL A 56 -12.01 -6.60 7.60
C VAL A 56 -12.18 -6.38 9.08
N THR A 57 -11.18 -5.75 9.72
CA THR A 57 -11.24 -5.42 11.15
C THR A 57 -12.51 -4.66 11.52
N GLN A 58 -13.07 -4.98 12.68
CA GLN A 58 -14.25 -4.32 13.25
C GLN A 58 -13.91 -3.00 13.99
N ARG A 59 -12.67 -2.54 13.93
CA ARG A 59 -12.31 -1.20 14.41
C ARG A 59 -13.06 -0.17 13.58
N GLN A 60 -13.60 0.86 14.22
CA GLN A 60 -14.34 1.93 13.58
C GLN A 60 -13.57 3.25 13.70
N GLU A 61 -12.86 3.60 12.65
CA GLU A 61 -12.18 4.89 12.53
C GLU A 61 -12.77 5.62 11.34
N PRO A 62 -13.23 6.85 11.50
CA PRO A 62 -13.74 7.64 10.38
C PRO A 62 -12.62 8.04 9.42
N ASP A 63 -11.38 8.02 9.88
CA ASP A 63 -10.20 8.46 9.13
C ASP A 63 -10.37 9.86 8.53
N THR A 64 -11.09 10.74 9.25
CA THR A 64 -11.33 12.12 8.82
C THR A 64 -10.01 12.87 8.81
N VAL A 65 -9.62 13.35 7.62
CA VAL A 65 -8.39 14.11 7.44
C VAL A 65 -8.67 15.60 7.64
N ARG A 66 -7.73 16.29 8.27
CA ARG A 66 -7.70 17.78 8.36
C ARG A 66 -6.42 18.28 7.74
N ILE A 67 -6.53 19.34 6.93
CA ILE A 67 -5.39 20.08 6.37
C ILE A 67 -5.08 21.22 7.34
N LEU A 68 -3.87 21.26 7.89
CA LEU A 68 -3.45 22.25 8.88
C LEU A 68 -2.57 23.37 8.30
N SER A 69 -2.00 23.16 7.10
CA SER A 69 -1.16 24.14 6.41
C SER A 69 -1.01 23.81 4.93
N GLY A 70 -0.43 24.71 4.15
CA GLY A 70 -0.05 24.49 2.75
C GLY A 70 -1.18 24.65 1.74
N VAL A 71 -2.40 25.07 2.19
CA VAL A 71 -3.56 25.36 1.35
C VAL A 71 -4.13 26.72 1.74
N PHE A 72 -4.44 27.56 0.76
CA PHE A 72 -5.10 28.85 0.94
C PHE A 72 -6.11 29.06 -0.17
N GLU A 73 -7.32 29.50 0.16
CA GLU A 73 -8.43 29.70 -0.79
C GLU A 73 -8.67 28.49 -1.73
N GLY A 74 -8.55 27.26 -1.19
CA GLY A 74 -8.81 26.03 -1.91
C GLY A 74 -7.70 25.57 -2.87
N VAL A 75 -6.52 26.21 -2.85
CA VAL A 75 -5.37 25.81 -3.68
C VAL A 75 -4.11 25.65 -2.84
N THR A 76 -3.21 24.78 -3.30
CA THR A 76 -1.90 24.59 -2.68
C THR A 76 -1.04 25.84 -2.81
N THR A 77 -0.23 26.14 -1.78
CA THR A 77 0.65 27.31 -1.74
C THR A 77 2.08 27.04 -2.19
N GLY A 78 2.45 25.76 -2.40
CA GLY A 78 3.85 25.37 -2.63
C GLY A 78 4.67 25.21 -1.35
N THR A 79 4.06 25.40 -0.17
CA THR A 79 4.68 25.19 1.14
C THR A 79 4.22 23.87 1.74
N PRO A 80 4.85 23.35 2.82
CA PRO A 80 4.49 22.04 3.38
C PRO A 80 3.02 21.92 3.78
N ILE A 81 2.39 20.84 3.34
CA ILE A 81 1.00 20.50 3.66
C ILE A 81 1.01 19.56 4.86
N ALA A 82 0.54 20.03 6.01
CA ALA A 82 0.40 19.19 7.21
C ALA A 82 -0.99 18.56 7.25
N LEU A 83 -1.01 17.22 7.35
CA LEU A 83 -2.24 16.42 7.44
C LEU A 83 -2.33 15.77 8.81
N HIS A 84 -3.53 15.80 9.41
CA HIS A 84 -3.83 15.29 10.74
C HIS A 84 -5.07 14.39 10.70
N ILE A 85 -4.99 13.23 11.39
CA ILE A 85 -6.07 12.25 11.53
C ILE A 85 -6.14 11.83 12.99
N ASP A 86 -7.27 12.08 13.65
CA ASP A 86 -7.49 11.67 15.04
C ASP A 86 -7.65 10.14 15.15
N ASN A 87 -7.20 9.55 16.26
CA ASN A 87 -7.48 8.18 16.62
C ASN A 87 -8.65 8.16 17.60
N VAL A 88 -9.82 7.69 17.17
CA VAL A 88 -11.07 7.76 17.97
C VAL A 88 -11.50 6.42 18.57
N ASP A 89 -11.18 5.28 17.95
CA ASP A 89 -11.58 3.94 18.42
C ASP A 89 -10.35 3.09 18.84
N GLN A 90 -9.49 3.65 19.69
CA GLN A 90 -8.39 2.93 20.29
C GLN A 90 -8.84 2.21 21.57
N ARG A 91 -8.45 0.92 21.71
CA ARG A 91 -8.76 0.09 22.89
C ARG A 91 -7.47 -0.48 23.50
N SER A 92 -6.74 0.33 24.23
CA SER A 92 -5.43 -0.04 24.78
C SER A 92 -5.49 -1.24 25.75
N ARG A 93 -6.63 -1.50 26.38
CA ARG A 93 -6.85 -2.63 27.29
C ARG A 93 -6.73 -3.99 26.60
N ASP A 94 -7.02 -4.08 25.31
CA ASP A 94 -6.98 -5.33 24.53
C ASP A 94 -5.54 -5.88 24.39
N TYR A 95 -4.53 -5.10 24.76
CA TYR A 95 -3.11 -5.44 24.59
C TYR A 95 -2.36 -5.70 25.89
N SER A 96 -3.02 -5.66 27.06
CA SER A 96 -2.38 -5.85 28.36
C SER A 96 -1.75 -7.25 28.52
N GLU A 97 -2.40 -8.31 28.01
CA GLU A 97 -1.90 -9.69 28.10
C GLU A 97 -0.63 -9.93 27.26
N ILE A 98 -0.35 -9.09 26.28
CA ILE A 98 0.82 -9.21 25.40
C ILE A 98 1.90 -8.16 25.65
N LYS A 99 1.75 -7.37 26.73
CA LYS A 99 2.71 -6.32 27.10
C LYS A 99 4.14 -6.82 27.16
N ASP A 100 4.35 -7.97 27.78
CA ASP A 100 5.67 -8.56 28.00
C ASP A 100 5.98 -9.72 27.05
N LYS A 101 5.06 -10.10 26.17
CA LYS A 101 5.20 -11.20 25.21
C LYS A 101 5.49 -10.68 23.79
N PHE A 102 6.14 -11.50 22.98
CA PHE A 102 6.42 -11.17 21.57
C PHE A 102 5.52 -11.98 20.65
N ARG A 103 4.71 -11.33 19.85
CA ARG A 103 3.92 -12.01 18.81
C ARG A 103 4.86 -12.55 17.73
N PRO A 104 4.82 -13.86 17.42
CA PRO A 104 5.59 -14.42 16.30
C PRO A 104 5.26 -13.71 15.00
N SER A 105 6.27 -13.47 14.17
CA SER A 105 6.15 -12.75 12.89
C SER A 105 5.62 -11.30 12.99
N HIS A 106 5.51 -10.73 14.20
CA HIS A 106 5.26 -9.30 14.43
C HIS A 106 6.56 -8.56 14.79
N ALA A 107 6.56 -7.24 14.67
CA ALA A 107 7.76 -6.44 14.96
C ALA A 107 8.05 -6.21 16.45
N ASP A 108 7.34 -6.86 17.36
CA ASP A 108 7.46 -6.66 18.82
C ASP A 108 8.88 -6.84 19.33
N TYR A 109 9.52 -7.96 18.97
CA TYR A 109 10.89 -8.28 19.37
C TYR A 109 11.91 -7.31 18.77
N THR A 110 11.82 -7.06 17.47
CA THR A 110 12.79 -6.24 16.74
C THR A 110 12.76 -4.78 17.19
N TYR A 111 11.58 -4.23 17.49
CA TYR A 111 11.47 -2.87 18.05
C TYR A 111 12.06 -2.75 19.43
N LEU A 112 11.75 -3.70 20.32
CA LEU A 112 12.34 -3.69 21.67
C LEU A 112 13.86 -3.79 21.60
N LYS A 113 14.40 -4.68 20.78
CA LYS A 113 15.85 -4.87 20.66
C LYS A 113 16.56 -3.66 20.00
N LYS A 114 15.91 -3.01 19.04
CA LYS A 114 16.48 -1.86 18.33
C LYS A 114 16.43 -0.57 19.15
N TYR A 115 15.29 -0.30 19.79
CA TYR A 115 15.03 1.00 20.44
C TYR A 115 15.07 0.94 21.97
N GLY A 116 15.15 -0.25 22.56
CA GLY A 116 15.10 -0.44 24.02
C GLY A 116 13.72 -0.21 24.63
N VAL A 117 12.77 0.32 23.87
CA VAL A 117 11.38 0.60 24.26
C VAL A 117 10.42 0.19 23.17
N ARG A 118 9.22 -0.26 23.55
CA ARG A 118 8.14 -0.63 22.63
C ARG A 118 6.81 -0.14 23.19
N ASP A 119 6.04 0.56 22.38
CA ASP A 119 4.62 0.74 22.66
C ASP A 119 3.88 -0.56 22.27
N TYR A 120 3.44 -1.30 23.27
CA TYR A 120 2.73 -2.58 23.07
C TYR A 120 1.28 -2.38 22.62
N ARG A 121 0.73 -1.19 22.78
CA ARG A 121 -0.67 -0.87 22.44
C ARG A 121 -0.84 -0.85 20.93
N GLY A 122 -1.54 -1.84 20.37
CA GLY A 122 -1.82 -1.96 18.94
C GLY A 122 -0.61 -2.05 18.02
N GLY A 123 0.61 -2.12 18.57
CA GLY A 123 1.84 -2.21 17.80
C GLY A 123 2.50 -0.87 17.51
N GLY A 124 2.02 0.24 18.07
CA GLY A 124 2.68 1.55 17.95
C GLY A 124 2.84 2.01 16.51
N ARG A 125 4.04 2.48 16.18
CA ARG A 125 4.43 3.00 14.87
C ARG A 125 4.42 1.94 13.75
N GLN A 126 4.66 0.65 14.05
CA GLN A 126 4.66 -0.44 13.07
C GLN A 126 3.27 -0.98 12.73
N SER A 127 2.22 -0.45 13.34
CA SER A 127 0.84 -0.84 13.05
C SER A 127 0.42 -0.41 11.64
N ALA A 128 -0.41 -1.23 10.98
CA ALA A 128 -1.02 -0.87 9.69
C ALA A 128 -1.90 0.41 9.76
N ARG A 129 -2.20 0.95 10.96
CA ARG A 129 -2.88 2.24 11.14
C ARG A 129 -2.13 3.39 10.46
N GLU A 130 -0.80 3.34 10.48
CA GLU A 130 0.10 4.32 9.84
C GLU A 130 -0.18 4.46 8.33
N THR A 131 -0.64 3.41 7.65
CA THR A 131 -0.92 3.47 6.21
C THR A 131 -2.04 4.45 5.82
N ALA A 132 -2.86 4.92 6.76
CA ALA A 132 -3.84 5.97 6.48
C ALA A 132 -3.17 7.26 5.98
N VAL A 133 -2.05 7.65 6.59
CA VAL A 133 -1.32 8.86 6.17
C VAL A 133 -0.64 8.70 4.81
N ARG A 134 -0.29 7.47 4.42
CA ARG A 134 0.22 7.19 3.06
C ARG A 134 -0.87 7.40 2.02
N VAL A 135 -2.10 6.96 2.31
CA VAL A 135 -3.25 7.18 1.42
C VAL A 135 -3.56 8.66 1.30
N ALA A 136 -3.50 9.40 2.40
CA ALA A 136 -3.68 10.86 2.38
C ALA A 136 -2.61 11.56 1.53
N ALA A 137 -1.33 11.20 1.66
CA ALA A 137 -0.25 11.72 0.80
C ALA A 137 -0.43 11.30 -0.66
N GLY A 138 -0.85 10.05 -0.91
CA GLY A 138 -1.15 9.53 -2.25
C GLY A 138 -2.28 10.27 -2.96
N ALA A 139 -3.29 10.75 -2.21
CA ALA A 139 -4.35 11.59 -2.77
C ALA A 139 -3.80 12.92 -3.32
N ILE A 140 -2.86 13.55 -2.62
CA ILE A 140 -2.17 14.76 -3.11
C ILE A 140 -1.29 14.41 -4.33
N ALA A 141 -0.59 13.29 -4.30
CA ALA A 141 0.22 12.81 -5.43
C ALA A 141 -0.63 12.63 -6.70
N ARG A 142 -1.84 12.10 -6.59
CA ARG A 142 -2.78 11.97 -7.72
C ARG A 142 -3.16 13.33 -8.33
N LYS A 143 -3.30 14.38 -7.52
CA LYS A 143 -3.53 15.74 -8.04
C LYS A 143 -2.35 16.27 -8.87
N ILE A 144 -1.11 15.89 -8.52
CA ILE A 144 0.08 16.26 -9.29
C ILE A 144 0.14 15.50 -10.62
N LEU A 145 -0.25 14.22 -10.61
CA LEU A 145 -0.28 13.38 -11.80
C LEU A 145 -1.36 13.82 -12.79
N GLY A 146 -2.49 14.35 -12.29
CA GLY A 146 -3.62 14.81 -13.10
C GLY A 146 -4.51 13.67 -13.59
N ASP A 147 -5.60 14.04 -14.29
CA ASP A 147 -6.69 13.13 -14.66
C ASP A 147 -6.32 12.15 -15.79
N ALA A 148 -5.26 12.42 -16.54
CA ALA A 148 -4.76 11.51 -17.58
C ALA A 148 -4.16 10.21 -17.01
N VAL A 149 -3.76 10.21 -15.74
CA VAL A 149 -3.15 9.07 -15.07
C VAL A 149 -4.18 8.34 -14.22
N SER A 150 -4.41 7.07 -14.52
CA SER A 150 -5.24 6.16 -13.73
C SER A 150 -4.38 5.16 -12.98
N ILE A 151 -4.61 5.00 -11.67
CA ILE A 151 -3.92 4.01 -10.85
C ILE A 151 -4.97 3.16 -10.13
N ARG A 152 -4.99 1.87 -10.42
CA ARG A 152 -5.99 0.92 -9.89
C ARG A 152 -5.32 -0.32 -9.34
N GLY A 153 -5.81 -0.80 -8.20
CA GLY A 153 -5.34 -2.01 -7.55
C GLY A 153 -6.42 -3.09 -7.52
N ALA A 154 -6.00 -4.34 -7.62
CA ALA A 154 -6.85 -5.50 -7.51
C ALA A 154 -6.19 -6.61 -6.68
N VAL A 155 -6.98 -7.33 -5.87
CA VAL A 155 -6.50 -8.57 -5.23
C VAL A 155 -6.65 -9.69 -6.23
N VAL A 156 -5.54 -10.30 -6.62
CA VAL A 156 -5.50 -11.38 -7.64
C VAL A 156 -5.34 -12.77 -7.04
N GLN A 157 -5.03 -12.84 -5.74
CA GLN A 157 -4.98 -14.08 -4.98
C GLN A 157 -5.30 -13.80 -3.51
N LEU A 158 -6.12 -14.66 -2.90
CA LEU A 158 -6.44 -14.63 -1.49
C LEU A 158 -6.19 -16.01 -0.88
N GLY A 159 -5.17 -16.10 -0.03
CA GLY A 159 -4.68 -17.38 0.48
C GLY A 159 -4.27 -18.31 -0.68
N THR A 160 -4.93 -19.46 -0.79
CA THR A 160 -4.71 -20.45 -1.86
C THR A 160 -5.59 -20.21 -3.10
N GLN A 161 -6.53 -19.27 -3.04
CA GLN A 161 -7.51 -19.02 -4.09
C GLN A 161 -6.97 -17.93 -5.05
N LYS A 162 -6.82 -18.26 -6.33
CA LYS A 162 -6.43 -17.34 -7.40
C LYS A 162 -7.65 -16.97 -8.26
N ILE A 163 -7.60 -15.81 -8.88
CA ILE A 163 -8.54 -15.41 -9.94
C ILE A 163 -8.28 -16.20 -11.22
N ASP A 164 -9.27 -16.24 -12.09
CA ASP A 164 -9.10 -16.57 -13.50
C ASP A 164 -8.82 -15.25 -14.26
N ARG A 165 -7.59 -15.08 -14.77
CA ARG A 165 -7.20 -13.85 -15.45
C ARG A 165 -7.98 -13.61 -16.75
N SER A 166 -8.58 -14.63 -17.35
CA SER A 166 -9.45 -14.47 -18.53
C SER A 166 -10.78 -13.78 -18.19
N LYS A 167 -11.14 -13.69 -16.90
CA LYS A 167 -12.35 -13.04 -16.37
C LYS A 167 -12.07 -11.68 -15.74
N TRP A 168 -10.95 -11.08 -16.08
CA TRP A 168 -10.57 -9.78 -15.51
C TRP A 168 -11.56 -8.69 -15.93
N ASP A 169 -12.19 -8.08 -14.94
CA ASP A 169 -13.10 -6.95 -15.08
C ASP A 169 -12.77 -5.91 -14.00
N TRP A 170 -12.24 -4.75 -14.41
CA TRP A 170 -11.90 -3.69 -13.48
C TRP A 170 -13.12 -3.12 -12.74
N ASP A 171 -14.30 -3.12 -13.35
CA ASP A 171 -15.50 -2.58 -12.72
C ASP A 171 -15.97 -3.49 -11.58
N ALA A 172 -15.70 -4.80 -11.69
CA ALA A 172 -15.99 -5.75 -10.63
C ALA A 172 -15.25 -5.42 -9.31
N THR A 173 -14.10 -4.74 -9.34
CA THR A 173 -13.34 -4.41 -8.14
C THR A 173 -14.10 -3.52 -7.17
N ALA A 174 -15.00 -2.65 -7.68
CA ALA A 174 -15.82 -1.77 -6.87
C ALA A 174 -17.07 -2.47 -6.30
N ASP A 175 -17.50 -3.58 -6.91
CA ASP A 175 -18.76 -4.26 -6.61
C ASP A 175 -18.62 -5.34 -5.52
N ASN A 176 -17.42 -5.59 -5.02
CA ASN A 176 -17.19 -6.62 -4.01
C ASN A 176 -16.21 -6.12 -2.91
N PRO A 177 -16.28 -6.73 -1.71
CA PRO A 177 -15.48 -6.25 -0.57
C PRO A 177 -14.00 -6.64 -0.62
N PHE A 178 -13.53 -7.25 -1.70
CA PHE A 178 -12.19 -7.82 -1.81
C PHE A 178 -11.29 -7.09 -2.82
N TRP A 179 -11.80 -6.12 -3.58
CA TRP A 179 -11.12 -5.54 -4.75
C TRP A 179 -10.78 -6.61 -5.80
N CYS A 180 -11.61 -7.63 -5.90
CA CYS A 180 -11.40 -8.76 -6.80
C CYS A 180 -11.91 -8.42 -8.21
N PRO A 181 -11.07 -8.57 -9.27
CA PRO A 181 -11.50 -8.29 -10.65
C PRO A 181 -12.26 -9.47 -11.29
N ASP A 182 -12.39 -10.59 -10.59
CA ASP A 182 -13.14 -11.78 -11.02
C ASP A 182 -14.35 -11.98 -10.09
N ARG A 183 -15.55 -11.69 -10.60
CA ARG A 183 -16.81 -11.79 -9.83
C ARG A 183 -17.07 -13.21 -9.29
N GLN A 184 -16.66 -14.24 -10.03
CA GLN A 184 -16.85 -15.62 -9.59
C GLN A 184 -15.85 -15.98 -8.47
N ALA A 185 -14.61 -15.59 -8.60
CA ALA A 185 -13.61 -15.78 -7.54
C ALA A 185 -14.03 -15.04 -6.25
N ALA A 186 -14.54 -13.81 -6.36
CA ALA A 186 -15.02 -13.03 -5.22
C ALA A 186 -16.09 -13.76 -4.40
N GLN A 187 -17.04 -14.42 -5.06
CA GLN A 187 -18.07 -15.23 -4.39
C GLN A 187 -17.45 -16.40 -3.60
N GLY A 188 -16.46 -17.10 -4.17
CA GLY A 188 -15.75 -18.19 -3.50
C GLY A 188 -14.94 -17.72 -2.29
N TRP A 189 -14.39 -16.51 -2.35
CA TRP A 189 -13.55 -15.95 -1.27
C TRP A 189 -14.31 -15.65 0.01
N GLU A 190 -15.61 -15.40 -0.06
CA GLU A 190 -16.44 -15.23 1.14
C GLU A 190 -16.40 -16.47 2.03
N GLY A 191 -16.71 -17.64 1.46
CA GLY A 191 -16.68 -18.90 2.19
C GLY A 191 -15.29 -19.25 2.70
N TYR A 192 -14.25 -19.02 1.88
CA TYR A 192 -12.86 -19.26 2.26
C TYR A 192 -12.46 -18.42 3.49
N LEU A 193 -12.77 -17.13 3.52
CA LEU A 193 -12.45 -16.26 4.66
C LEU A 193 -13.26 -16.58 5.91
N ASP A 194 -14.52 -16.98 5.76
CA ASP A 194 -15.31 -17.44 6.91
C ASP A 194 -14.71 -18.69 7.55
N ASP A 195 -14.16 -19.61 6.77
CA ASP A 195 -13.46 -20.80 7.28
C ASP A 195 -12.11 -20.44 7.92
N VAL A 196 -11.36 -19.50 7.36
CA VAL A 196 -10.13 -18.96 7.98
C VAL A 196 -10.45 -18.34 9.35
N ARG A 197 -11.54 -17.56 9.45
CA ARG A 197 -11.99 -16.95 10.71
C ARG A 197 -12.44 -17.97 11.75
N LYS A 198 -13.23 -18.97 11.35
CA LYS A 198 -13.69 -20.06 12.24
C LYS A 198 -12.52 -20.81 12.86
N ARG A 199 -11.42 -20.99 12.12
CA ARG A 199 -10.19 -21.60 12.62
C ARG A 199 -9.35 -20.66 13.50
N GLY A 200 -9.76 -19.41 13.70
CA GLY A 200 -8.98 -18.40 14.43
C GLY A 200 -7.67 -18.03 13.77
N SER A 201 -7.56 -18.20 12.45
CA SER A 201 -6.36 -18.01 11.64
C SER A 201 -6.44 -16.77 10.75
N SER A 202 -5.47 -16.60 9.86
CA SER A 202 -5.39 -15.54 8.85
C SER A 202 -4.82 -16.09 7.55
N CYS A 203 -4.98 -15.36 6.46
CA CYS A 203 -4.36 -15.67 5.17
C CYS A 203 -3.65 -14.45 4.58
N GLY A 204 -2.75 -14.72 3.62
CA GLY A 204 -2.08 -13.71 2.81
C GLY A 204 -2.90 -13.37 1.56
N ALA A 205 -2.38 -12.43 0.78
CA ALA A 205 -2.93 -12.06 -0.51
C ALA A 205 -1.83 -11.64 -1.49
N VAL A 206 -2.13 -11.71 -2.78
CA VAL A 206 -1.35 -11.04 -3.84
C VAL A 206 -2.22 -9.91 -4.39
N ILE A 207 -1.63 -8.74 -4.45
CA ILE A 207 -2.25 -7.52 -5.01
C ILE A 207 -1.51 -7.18 -6.29
N GLU A 208 -2.23 -6.82 -7.33
CA GLU A 208 -1.68 -6.22 -8.54
C GLU A 208 -2.12 -4.77 -8.62
N VAL A 209 -1.19 -3.87 -8.92
CA VAL A 209 -1.46 -2.43 -9.09
C VAL A 209 -0.98 -2.02 -10.47
N VAL A 210 -1.86 -1.36 -11.20
CA VAL A 210 -1.63 -0.90 -12.57
C VAL A 210 -1.78 0.61 -12.65
N ALA A 211 -0.78 1.28 -13.23
CA ALA A 211 -0.84 2.70 -13.57
C ALA A 211 -0.86 2.86 -15.09
N SER A 212 -1.92 3.47 -15.61
CA SER A 212 -2.11 3.76 -17.03
C SER A 212 -1.99 5.26 -17.29
N GLY A 213 -1.66 5.64 -18.53
CA GLY A 213 -1.51 7.05 -18.93
C GLY A 213 -0.19 7.68 -18.47
N ILE A 214 0.80 6.87 -18.11
CA ILE A 214 2.11 7.34 -17.68
C ILE A 214 2.92 7.78 -18.93
N PRO A 215 3.49 9.00 -18.95
CA PRO A 215 4.33 9.43 -20.05
C PRO A 215 5.62 8.62 -20.14
N VAL A 216 6.21 8.55 -21.33
CA VAL A 216 7.56 8.03 -21.52
C VAL A 216 8.56 8.93 -20.79
N GLY A 217 9.58 8.35 -20.15
CA GLY A 217 10.72 9.10 -19.63
C GLY A 217 10.74 9.31 -18.11
N LEU A 218 9.78 8.77 -17.34
CA LEU A 218 9.84 8.85 -15.88
C LEU A 218 10.80 7.78 -15.32
N GLY A 219 11.70 8.19 -14.47
CA GLY A 219 12.73 7.35 -13.86
C GLY A 219 14.12 7.76 -14.31
N ASP A 220 15.12 7.21 -13.65
CA ASP A 220 16.53 7.46 -13.94
C ASP A 220 17.27 6.12 -14.15
N PRO A 221 18.38 6.10 -14.88
CA PRO A 221 19.22 4.90 -14.98
C PRO A 221 19.96 4.63 -13.67
N VAL A 222 20.44 3.40 -13.50
CA VAL A 222 21.33 2.89 -12.46
C VAL A 222 20.66 2.78 -11.09
N TYR A 223 20.61 3.79 -10.24
CA TYR A 223 20.20 3.66 -8.82
C TYR A 223 18.78 4.13 -8.54
N ASP A 224 18.38 5.22 -9.17
CA ASP A 224 17.04 5.82 -8.98
C ASP A 224 16.07 5.37 -10.07
N LYS A 225 16.17 4.09 -10.46
CA LYS A 225 15.25 3.47 -11.41
C LYS A 225 13.83 3.52 -10.89
N LEU A 226 12.88 3.74 -11.80
CA LEU A 226 11.46 3.75 -11.47
C LEU A 226 10.99 2.42 -10.84
N ASP A 227 11.45 1.28 -11.38
CA ASP A 227 11.16 -0.05 -10.83
C ASP A 227 11.75 -0.26 -9.43
N ALA A 228 12.96 0.25 -9.18
CA ALA A 228 13.60 0.17 -7.86
C ALA A 228 12.85 1.01 -6.81
N ASP A 229 12.44 2.23 -7.15
CA ASP A 229 11.68 3.10 -6.26
C ASP A 229 10.25 2.56 -6.02
N LEU A 230 9.59 1.99 -7.05
CA LEU A 230 8.32 1.28 -6.90
C LEU A 230 8.47 0.06 -5.98
N ALA A 231 9.50 -0.75 -6.17
CA ALA A 231 9.76 -1.91 -5.31
C ALA A 231 10.02 -1.48 -3.86
N LYS A 232 10.80 -0.44 -3.61
CA LYS A 232 11.04 0.15 -2.29
C LYS A 232 9.74 0.65 -1.65
N ALA A 233 8.91 1.37 -2.40
CA ALA A 233 7.64 1.91 -1.93
C ALA A 233 6.68 0.80 -1.51
N LEU A 234 6.45 -0.18 -2.39
CA LEU A 234 5.53 -1.28 -2.16
C LEU A 234 6.05 -2.24 -1.07
N MET A 235 7.36 -2.54 -1.04
CA MET A 235 7.98 -3.36 0.01
C MET A 235 7.89 -2.68 1.39
N SER A 236 7.80 -1.35 1.46
CA SER A 236 7.67 -0.60 2.72
C SER A 236 6.29 -0.74 3.37
N ILE A 237 5.28 -1.24 2.64
CA ILE A 237 3.94 -1.45 3.18
C ILE A 237 3.97 -2.59 4.20
N ASN A 238 3.27 -2.40 5.32
CA ASN A 238 3.21 -3.39 6.40
C ASN A 238 2.79 -4.78 5.86
N ALA A 239 3.49 -5.81 6.31
CA ALA A 239 3.28 -7.22 5.96
C ALA A 239 3.64 -7.61 4.51
N VAL A 240 4.09 -6.72 3.66
CA VAL A 240 4.60 -7.07 2.33
C VAL A 240 5.90 -7.88 2.44
N LYS A 241 6.05 -8.92 1.60
CA LYS A 241 7.17 -9.86 1.60
C LYS A 241 7.79 -10.11 0.22
N GLY A 242 7.20 -9.58 -0.83
CA GLY A 242 7.72 -9.66 -2.20
C GLY A 242 7.05 -8.63 -3.07
N VAL A 243 7.79 -8.16 -4.08
CA VAL A 243 7.33 -7.25 -5.13
C VAL A 243 7.84 -7.76 -6.46
N GLU A 244 7.02 -7.73 -7.48
CA GLU A 244 7.34 -8.05 -8.87
C GLU A 244 6.96 -6.86 -9.75
N ILE A 245 7.73 -6.64 -10.80
CA ILE A 245 7.47 -5.67 -11.87
C ILE A 245 7.22 -6.45 -13.17
N GLY A 246 6.14 -6.14 -13.88
CA GLY A 246 5.75 -6.89 -15.07
C GLY A 246 5.52 -8.37 -14.76
N ASP A 247 6.11 -9.26 -15.56
CA ASP A 247 6.01 -10.71 -15.33
C ASP A 247 6.87 -11.22 -14.17
N GLY A 248 7.75 -10.38 -13.62
CA GLY A 248 8.49 -10.66 -12.40
C GLY A 248 9.26 -11.97 -12.45
N PHE A 249 9.05 -12.87 -11.47
CA PHE A 249 9.73 -14.15 -11.38
C PHE A 249 9.40 -15.13 -12.52
N ALA A 250 8.27 -14.94 -13.24
CA ALA A 250 7.90 -15.79 -14.36
C ALA A 250 8.88 -15.65 -15.54
N THR A 251 9.52 -14.50 -15.68
CA THR A 251 10.52 -14.25 -16.75
C THR A 251 11.70 -15.22 -16.72
N ALA A 252 12.03 -15.80 -15.56
CA ALA A 252 13.12 -16.78 -15.44
C ALA A 252 12.90 -18.07 -16.26
N ALA A 253 11.64 -18.37 -16.61
CA ALA A 253 11.27 -19.53 -17.42
C ALA A 253 11.05 -19.19 -18.89
N MET A 254 11.15 -17.92 -19.28
CA MET A 254 10.99 -17.45 -20.66
C MET A 254 12.31 -17.56 -21.45
N SER A 255 12.21 -17.79 -22.75
CA SER A 255 13.33 -17.54 -23.67
C SER A 255 13.48 -16.01 -23.91
N GLY A 256 14.60 -15.60 -24.48
CA GLY A 256 14.82 -14.19 -24.83
C GLY A 256 13.77 -13.67 -25.83
N GLU A 257 13.36 -14.51 -26.77
CA GLU A 257 12.35 -14.22 -27.76
C GLU A 257 10.95 -14.10 -27.13
N ASP A 258 10.60 -14.99 -26.19
CA ASP A 258 9.30 -14.98 -25.52
C ASP A 258 9.15 -13.77 -24.58
N ASN A 259 10.27 -13.32 -24.00
CA ASN A 259 10.30 -12.16 -23.09
C ASN A 259 10.44 -10.82 -23.83
N ALA A 260 10.61 -10.83 -25.15
CA ALA A 260 10.81 -9.61 -25.90
C ALA A 260 9.50 -8.83 -26.05
N ASP A 261 9.45 -7.59 -25.53
CA ASP A 261 8.38 -6.64 -25.79
C ASP A 261 8.59 -6.00 -27.18
N GLU A 262 8.22 -6.74 -28.25
CA GLU A 262 8.41 -6.30 -29.62
C GLU A 262 7.69 -4.98 -29.92
N MET A 263 8.31 -4.14 -30.74
CA MET A 263 7.75 -2.84 -31.12
C MET A 263 7.34 -2.81 -32.59
N ARG A 264 6.26 -2.11 -32.90
CA ARG A 264 5.77 -1.80 -34.26
C ARG A 264 5.35 -0.34 -34.33
N MET A 265 5.37 0.21 -35.54
CA MET A 265 4.74 1.49 -35.78
C MET A 265 3.23 1.30 -35.97
N LYS A 266 2.43 2.04 -35.21
CA LYS A 266 0.98 2.09 -35.32
C LYS A 266 0.55 3.56 -35.32
N ASP A 267 -0.15 3.98 -36.38
CA ASP A 267 -0.65 5.35 -36.53
C ASP A 267 0.44 6.44 -36.36
N GLY A 268 1.66 6.14 -36.84
CA GLY A 268 2.81 7.04 -36.73
C GLY A 268 3.49 7.09 -35.34
N GLN A 269 3.06 6.26 -34.40
CA GLN A 269 3.63 6.17 -33.05
C GLN A 269 4.17 4.76 -32.77
N PRO A 270 5.22 4.64 -31.93
CA PRO A 270 5.67 3.34 -31.43
C PRO A 270 4.57 2.66 -30.61
N ALA A 271 4.35 1.38 -30.84
CA ALA A 271 3.44 0.54 -30.07
C ALA A 271 4.14 -0.77 -29.70
N PHE A 272 4.00 -1.19 -28.47
CA PHE A 272 4.50 -2.48 -27.98
C PHE A 272 3.44 -3.57 -28.19
N LEU A 273 3.88 -4.79 -28.52
CA LEU A 273 2.99 -5.93 -28.74
C LEU A 273 2.72 -6.73 -27.45
N SER A 274 3.57 -6.58 -26.44
CA SER A 274 3.47 -7.19 -25.13
C SER A 274 3.96 -6.20 -24.06
N ASN A 275 3.89 -6.57 -22.78
CA ASN A 275 4.35 -5.75 -21.66
C ASN A 275 4.96 -6.62 -20.55
N HIS A 276 5.87 -7.51 -20.91
CA HIS A 276 6.57 -8.41 -19.98
C HIS A 276 7.42 -7.63 -18.96
N ALA A 277 8.03 -6.52 -19.42
CA ALA A 277 8.81 -5.61 -18.58
C ALA A 277 7.96 -4.74 -17.63
N GLY A 278 6.62 -4.78 -17.76
CA GLY A 278 5.73 -4.01 -16.88
C GLY A 278 5.83 -2.50 -17.05
N GLY A 279 6.07 -2.01 -18.27
CA GLY A 279 6.08 -0.60 -18.63
C GLY A 279 7.39 0.13 -18.29
N ILE A 280 8.45 -0.57 -17.93
CA ILE A 280 9.73 0.04 -17.51
C ILE A 280 10.89 -0.68 -18.19
N LEU A 281 11.70 0.07 -18.93
CA LEU A 281 12.92 -0.41 -19.56
C LEU A 281 14.12 0.44 -19.12
N GLY A 282 15.19 -0.20 -18.67
CA GLY A 282 16.39 0.50 -18.19
C GLY A 282 16.14 1.42 -16.98
N GLY A 283 15.04 1.20 -16.23
CA GLY A 283 14.62 2.04 -15.10
C GLY A 283 13.75 3.23 -15.48
N ILE A 284 13.32 3.33 -16.75
CA ILE A 284 12.59 4.47 -17.31
C ILE A 284 11.26 3.98 -17.89
N SER A 285 10.17 4.74 -17.69
CA SER A 285 8.85 4.39 -18.20
C SER A 285 8.80 4.42 -19.72
N THR A 286 8.08 3.45 -20.33
CA THR A 286 7.95 3.27 -21.78
C THR A 286 6.71 3.91 -22.38
N GLY A 287 5.79 4.42 -21.55
CA GLY A 287 4.45 4.86 -21.98
C GLY A 287 3.39 3.76 -21.92
N GLN A 288 3.79 2.49 -21.71
CA GLN A 288 2.87 1.40 -21.43
C GLN A 288 2.36 1.47 -19.99
N ASP A 289 1.36 0.64 -19.69
CA ASP A 289 0.89 0.46 -18.31
C ASP A 289 2.04 -0.03 -17.42
N ILE A 290 2.21 0.63 -16.28
CA ILE A 290 3.14 0.15 -15.26
C ILE A 290 2.42 -0.87 -14.40
N VAL A 291 2.95 -2.09 -14.36
CA VAL A 291 2.35 -3.23 -13.66
C VAL A 291 3.26 -3.69 -12.53
N CYS A 292 2.75 -3.64 -11.30
CA CYS A 292 3.44 -4.14 -10.11
C CYS A 292 2.56 -5.17 -9.39
N ARG A 293 3.17 -6.24 -8.87
CA ARG A 293 2.53 -7.19 -7.95
C ARG A 293 3.25 -7.20 -6.63
N LEU A 294 2.49 -7.36 -5.55
CA LEU A 294 3.05 -7.49 -4.21
C LEU A 294 2.34 -8.59 -3.42
N VAL A 295 3.11 -9.34 -2.63
CA VAL A 295 2.57 -10.35 -1.74
C VAL A 295 2.53 -9.85 -0.30
N VAL A 296 1.36 -9.96 0.32
CA VAL A 296 1.11 -9.62 1.71
C VAL A 296 1.01 -10.91 2.51
N LYS A 297 1.85 -11.08 3.53
CA LYS A 297 1.80 -12.27 4.39
C LYS A 297 0.55 -12.30 5.27
N PRO A 298 0.15 -13.47 5.80
CA PRO A 298 -0.89 -13.57 6.83
C PRO A 298 -0.59 -12.67 8.02
N THR A 299 -1.63 -12.10 8.64
CA THR A 299 -1.46 -11.33 9.88
C THR A 299 -0.96 -12.22 11.01
N SER A 300 -0.05 -11.70 11.82
CA SER A 300 0.54 -12.42 12.96
C SER A 300 -0.33 -12.41 14.22
N SER A 301 -1.38 -11.59 14.22
CA SER A 301 -2.31 -11.50 15.35
C SER A 301 -3.49 -12.44 15.11
N ILE A 302 -3.41 -13.66 15.65
CA ILE A 302 -4.39 -14.73 15.47
C ILE A 302 -4.87 -15.30 16.79
N LEU A 303 -6.07 -15.92 16.79
CA LEU A 303 -6.65 -16.60 17.96
C LEU A 303 -6.10 -18.02 18.14
N ALA A 304 -5.64 -18.66 17.06
CA ALA A 304 -4.97 -19.96 17.16
C ALA A 304 -3.71 -19.82 18.05
N PRO A 305 -3.46 -20.80 18.96
CA PRO A 305 -2.31 -20.75 19.85
C PRO A 305 -1.01 -20.90 19.08
N VAL A 306 -0.01 -20.09 19.44
CA VAL A 306 1.34 -20.14 18.87
C VAL A 306 2.39 -20.07 19.96
N ARG A 307 3.53 -20.73 19.77
CA ARG A 307 4.65 -20.67 20.69
C ARG A 307 5.43 -19.38 20.50
N SER A 308 5.90 -18.80 21.63
CA SER A 308 6.70 -17.59 21.65
C SER A 308 7.55 -17.52 22.91
N ILE A 309 8.21 -16.36 23.12
CA ILE A 309 8.90 -16.02 24.35
C ILE A 309 8.39 -14.68 24.90
N ASP A 310 8.58 -14.48 26.20
CA ASP A 310 8.41 -13.17 26.82
C ASP A 310 9.74 -12.37 26.83
N ARG A 311 9.67 -11.13 27.33
CA ARG A 311 10.84 -10.24 27.40
C ARG A 311 11.87 -10.69 28.46
N PHE A 312 11.51 -11.62 29.32
CA PHE A 312 12.37 -12.17 30.37
C PHE A 312 13.06 -13.48 29.96
N GLY A 313 12.74 -14.00 28.76
CA GLY A 313 13.34 -15.21 28.20
C GLY A 313 12.57 -16.50 28.51
N ASN A 314 11.36 -16.42 29.07
CA ASN A 314 10.54 -17.60 29.30
C ASN A 314 9.77 -18.00 28.04
N GLU A 315 9.66 -19.31 27.77
CA GLU A 315 8.78 -19.84 26.74
C GLU A 315 7.31 -19.68 27.16
N VAL A 316 6.48 -19.22 26.21
CA VAL A 316 5.06 -18.95 26.43
C VAL A 316 4.21 -19.42 25.26
N GLU A 317 2.98 -19.82 25.53
CA GLU A 317 1.93 -19.91 24.53
C GLU A 317 1.22 -18.56 24.45
N LEU A 318 0.95 -18.13 23.21
CA LEU A 318 0.30 -16.85 22.93
C LEU A 318 -0.93 -17.05 22.04
N ARG A 319 -2.02 -16.38 22.42
CA ARG A 319 -3.22 -16.17 21.60
C ARG A 319 -3.47 -14.68 21.55
N THR A 320 -3.51 -14.10 20.36
CA THR A 320 -3.75 -12.66 20.23
C THR A 320 -5.24 -12.39 20.07
N LYS A 321 -5.87 -12.00 21.17
CA LYS A 321 -7.24 -11.47 21.17
C LYS A 321 -7.24 -10.07 20.55
N GLY A 322 -8.33 -9.66 19.90
CA GLY A 322 -8.50 -8.33 19.34
C GLY A 322 -9.20 -8.33 17.98
N ARG A 323 -9.37 -7.11 17.46
CA ARG A 323 -10.06 -6.86 16.19
C ARG A 323 -9.05 -6.81 15.03
N HIS A 324 -8.64 -7.97 14.52
CA HIS A 324 -7.64 -8.07 13.46
C HIS A 324 -8.30 -8.42 12.11
N ASP A 325 -7.69 -7.97 11.02
CA ASP A 325 -8.07 -8.37 9.68
C ASP A 325 -7.75 -9.85 9.46
N PRO A 326 -8.68 -10.71 8.99
CA PRO A 326 -8.36 -12.08 8.60
C PRO A 326 -7.45 -12.12 7.37
N CYS A 327 -7.50 -11.08 6.53
CA CYS A 327 -6.57 -10.84 5.43
C CYS A 327 -6.29 -9.32 5.32
N VAL A 328 -5.06 -8.91 5.64
CA VAL A 328 -4.70 -7.48 5.55
C VAL A 328 -4.50 -7.00 4.10
N GLY A 329 -4.39 -7.93 3.13
CA GLY A 329 -4.24 -7.60 1.71
C GLY A 329 -5.41 -6.79 1.15
N ILE A 330 -6.63 -7.06 1.61
CA ILE A 330 -7.83 -6.33 1.18
C ILE A 330 -7.66 -4.81 1.43
N ARG A 331 -7.22 -4.44 2.62
CA ARG A 331 -6.99 -3.03 2.99
C ARG A 331 -5.65 -2.48 2.50
N ALA A 332 -4.72 -3.34 2.12
CA ALA A 332 -3.44 -2.92 1.56
C ALA A 332 -3.56 -2.48 0.09
N THR A 333 -4.62 -2.86 -0.63
CA THR A 333 -4.84 -2.48 -2.03
C THR A 333 -4.85 -0.96 -2.24
N PRO A 334 -5.70 -0.15 -1.58
CA PRO A 334 -5.64 1.31 -1.72
C PRO A 334 -4.35 1.94 -1.18
N VAL A 335 -3.62 1.25 -0.29
CA VAL A 335 -2.30 1.71 0.17
C VAL A 335 -1.26 1.51 -0.93
N ALA A 336 -1.31 0.40 -1.65
CA ALA A 336 -0.42 0.12 -2.77
C ALA A 336 -0.64 1.11 -3.92
N GLU A 337 -1.90 1.42 -4.25
CA GLU A 337 -2.24 2.49 -5.20
C GLU A 337 -1.65 3.85 -4.78
N ALA A 338 -1.79 4.20 -3.52
CA ALA A 338 -1.28 5.46 -2.98
C ALA A 338 0.25 5.54 -3.04
N MET A 339 0.95 4.46 -2.70
CA MET A 339 2.41 4.43 -2.75
C MET A 339 2.93 4.50 -4.20
N MET A 340 2.26 3.83 -5.15
CA MET A 340 2.56 3.98 -6.58
C MET A 340 2.34 5.43 -7.03
N SER A 341 1.25 6.07 -6.60
CA SER A 341 0.98 7.49 -6.91
C SER A 341 2.09 8.41 -6.39
N CYS A 342 2.57 8.18 -5.16
CA CYS A 342 3.67 8.97 -4.57
C CYS A 342 4.97 8.83 -5.36
N VAL A 343 5.33 7.62 -5.79
CA VAL A 343 6.54 7.39 -6.61
C VAL A 343 6.41 8.07 -7.97
N LEU A 344 5.28 7.87 -8.64
CA LEU A 344 5.07 8.45 -9.98
C LEU A 344 5.03 9.98 -9.95
N ALA A 345 4.42 10.58 -8.92
CA ALA A 345 4.43 12.04 -8.75
C ALA A 345 5.85 12.58 -8.48
N ASP A 346 6.65 11.88 -7.67
CA ASP A 346 8.04 12.24 -7.41
C ASP A 346 8.87 12.21 -8.70
N HIS A 347 8.78 11.10 -9.45
CA HIS A 347 9.50 10.98 -10.73
C HIS A 347 9.00 11.97 -11.79
N LEU A 348 7.70 12.29 -11.82
CA LEU A 348 7.18 13.31 -12.73
C LEU A 348 7.77 14.70 -12.42
N LEU A 349 7.88 15.08 -11.15
CA LEU A 349 8.49 16.35 -10.75
C LEU A 349 9.98 16.36 -11.03
N ARG A 350 10.67 15.25 -10.77
CA ARG A 350 12.10 15.09 -11.11
C ARG A 350 12.33 15.23 -12.61
N HIS A 351 11.52 14.56 -13.43
CA HIS A 351 11.57 14.66 -14.89
C HIS A 351 11.40 16.10 -15.36
N ARG A 352 10.37 16.81 -14.86
CA ARG A 352 10.14 18.22 -15.18
C ARG A 352 11.29 19.13 -14.76
N ALA A 353 11.94 18.83 -13.65
CA ALA A 353 13.09 19.63 -13.18
C ALA A 353 14.35 19.41 -14.03
N GLN A 354 14.50 18.24 -14.64
CA GLN A 354 15.69 17.85 -15.40
C GLN A 354 15.52 18.04 -16.91
N CYS A 355 14.34 17.72 -17.45
CA CYS A 355 14.10 17.67 -18.90
C CYS A 355 13.20 18.79 -19.41
N GLY A 356 12.55 19.55 -18.55
CA GLY A 356 11.67 20.69 -18.88
C GLY A 356 10.19 20.37 -18.93
#